data_d6519463817d82bc19b036f761718bca
#
_entry.id   d6519463817d82bc19b036f761718bca
#
_cell.length_a   1.000
_cell.length_b   1.000
_cell.length_c   1.000
_cell.angle_alpha   90.00
_cell.angle_beta   90.00
_cell.angle_gamma   90.00
#
_symmetry.space_group_name_H-M   'P 1'
#
loop_
_entity.id
_entity.type
_entity.pdbx_description
1 polymer ?
#
loop_
_entity_poly.entity_id
_entity_poly.type
_entity_poly.pdbx_seq_one_letter_code
_entity_poly.pdbx_strand_id
1 'polypeptide(L)'
;STPIGSTTVLPAGTWSIQLSQPLSEGAHNLSAIATDAAGNASNAGNFTLTIDTTPPVAPVISSAEGLIGTNLQTLSNGSSTKSSNPELSGTGEPGAKITIYDNGGSIGTVTVQPDGTWTFTPTSLADGPHKFTATATDVAGNTGIPSASFTLTVDNTPPAQPAAPIITDDVAPVTGVVTNGNTNDTTPTFSGTGNVGDLITLYLA
;
A
#
# COMPACT_ATOMS: atom_id res chain seq x y z
N SER A 1 -16.71 43.56 12.70
CA SER A 1 -15.49 42.97 12.12
C SER A 1 -14.30 43.81 12.56
N THR A 2 -13.23 43.18 13.02
CA THR A 2 -11.99 43.86 13.41
C THR A 2 -11.05 43.85 12.19
N PRO A 3 -10.47 44.99 11.76
CA PRO A 3 -9.49 45.05 10.70
C PRO A 3 -8.24 44.24 11.10
N ILE A 4 -7.75 43.42 10.20
CA ILE A 4 -6.53 42.60 10.37
C ILE A 4 -5.35 43.11 9.56
N GLY A 5 -5.58 44.12 8.71
CA GLY A 5 -4.57 44.83 7.92
C GLY A 5 -5.19 45.83 7.02
N SER A 6 -4.41 46.82 6.55
CA SER A 6 -4.80 47.79 5.55
C SER A 6 -3.62 48.13 4.63
N THR A 7 -3.91 48.52 3.39
CA THR A 7 -2.93 48.97 2.41
C THR A 7 -3.56 49.95 1.45
N THR A 8 -2.74 50.68 0.71
CA THR A 8 -3.19 51.55 -0.39
C THR A 8 -3.04 50.82 -1.71
N VAL A 9 -4.03 51.00 -2.61
CA VAL A 9 -3.96 50.45 -3.98
C VAL A 9 -2.84 51.16 -4.73
N LEU A 10 -1.98 50.37 -5.37
CA LEU A 10 -0.85 50.88 -6.18
C LEU A 10 -1.34 51.50 -7.51
N PRO A 11 -0.50 52.29 -8.21
CA PRO A 11 -0.88 52.88 -9.50
C PRO A 11 -1.27 51.86 -10.58
N ALA A 12 -0.80 50.61 -10.46
CA ALA A 12 -1.19 49.51 -11.34
C ALA A 12 -2.57 48.90 -11.02
N GLY A 13 -3.29 49.42 -10.02
CA GLY A 13 -4.60 48.91 -9.61
C GLY A 13 -4.52 47.64 -8.73
N THR A 14 -3.33 47.26 -8.27
CA THR A 14 -3.10 46.07 -7.42
C THR A 14 -2.88 46.43 -5.96
N TRP A 15 -3.18 45.53 -5.06
CA TRP A 15 -2.89 45.64 -3.64
C TRP A 15 -2.48 44.31 -3.05
N SER A 16 -1.74 44.33 -1.96
CA SER A 16 -1.39 43.17 -1.15
C SER A 16 -1.32 43.53 0.33
N ILE A 17 -1.72 42.62 1.19
CA ILE A 17 -1.61 42.75 2.64
C ILE A 17 -0.96 41.47 3.18
N GLN A 18 0.16 41.63 3.87
CA GLN A 18 0.72 40.56 4.68
C GLN A 18 0.25 40.76 6.13
N LEU A 19 -0.34 39.71 6.71
CA LEU A 19 -0.79 39.75 8.08
C LEU A 19 0.42 39.80 9.03
N SER A 20 0.33 40.64 10.06
CA SER A 20 1.34 40.77 11.11
C SER A 20 1.18 39.70 12.21
N GLN A 21 0.04 39.04 12.27
CA GLN A 21 -0.27 37.95 13.20
C GLN A 21 -0.81 36.76 12.41
N PRO A 22 -0.44 35.51 12.80
CA PRO A 22 -0.97 34.33 12.16
C PRO A 22 -2.48 34.21 12.43
N LEU A 23 -3.18 33.63 11.44
CA LEU A 23 -4.55 33.15 11.65
C LEU A 23 -4.51 31.84 12.45
N SER A 24 -5.53 31.64 13.28
CA SER A 24 -5.70 30.41 14.03
C SER A 24 -6.08 29.24 13.10
N GLU A 25 -5.99 28.05 13.62
CA GLU A 25 -6.54 26.84 12.99
C GLU A 25 -8.05 26.99 12.72
N GLY A 26 -8.53 26.49 11.57
CA GLY A 26 -9.94 26.48 11.21
C GLY A 26 -10.33 27.45 10.11
N ALA A 27 -11.65 27.58 9.89
CA ALA A 27 -12.21 28.39 8.81
C ALA A 27 -12.29 29.87 9.18
N HIS A 28 -11.83 30.73 8.26
CA HIS A 28 -11.87 32.19 8.36
C HIS A 28 -12.66 32.77 7.21
N ASN A 29 -13.65 33.62 7.53
CA ASN A 29 -14.36 34.43 6.55
C ASN A 29 -13.70 35.81 6.50
N LEU A 30 -13.02 36.10 5.41
CA LEU A 30 -12.32 37.35 5.18
C LEU A 30 -13.16 38.25 4.28
N SER A 31 -13.07 39.57 4.49
CA SER A 31 -13.68 40.56 3.61
C SER A 31 -12.74 41.72 3.35
N ALA A 32 -12.73 42.18 2.13
CA ALA A 32 -12.01 43.41 1.73
C ALA A 32 -13.01 44.51 1.33
N ILE A 33 -12.78 45.73 1.82
CA ILE A 33 -13.57 46.90 1.49
C ILE A 33 -12.58 47.98 1.04
N ALA A 34 -12.85 48.61 -0.10
CA ALA A 34 -12.12 49.80 -0.54
C ALA A 34 -12.84 51.05 -0.06
N THR A 35 -12.05 52.06 0.39
CA THR A 35 -12.57 53.37 0.79
C THR A 35 -11.83 54.43 0.02
N ASP A 36 -12.55 55.35 -0.62
CA ASP A 36 -11.96 56.47 -1.37
C ASP A 36 -11.51 57.61 -0.44
N ALA A 37 -10.88 58.64 -1.03
CA ALA A 37 -10.40 59.81 -0.31
C ALA A 37 -11.52 60.68 0.29
N ALA A 38 -12.76 60.54 -0.18
CA ALA A 38 -13.93 61.21 0.35
C ALA A 38 -14.63 60.43 1.50
N GLY A 39 -14.15 59.21 1.78
CA GLY A 39 -14.69 58.33 2.83
C GLY A 39 -15.81 57.39 2.38
N ASN A 40 -16.08 57.31 1.06
CA ASN A 40 -17.09 56.39 0.55
C ASN A 40 -16.53 54.97 0.51
N ALA A 41 -17.29 54.00 1.06
CA ALA A 41 -16.90 52.58 1.10
C ALA A 41 -17.59 51.74 0.03
N SER A 42 -16.86 50.81 -0.56
CA SER A 42 -17.40 49.80 -1.47
C SER A 42 -18.21 48.74 -0.75
N ASN A 43 -18.94 47.93 -1.51
CA ASN A 43 -19.39 46.63 -1.01
C ASN A 43 -18.19 45.71 -0.68
N ALA A 44 -18.38 44.82 0.26
CA ALA A 44 -17.35 43.87 0.67
C ALA A 44 -17.13 42.77 -0.37
N GLY A 45 -15.86 42.56 -0.75
CA GLY A 45 -15.42 41.36 -1.45
C GLY A 45 -15.11 40.26 -0.40
N ASN A 46 -15.86 39.16 -0.43
CA ASN A 46 -15.76 38.09 0.57
C ASN A 46 -14.94 36.90 0.06
N PHE A 47 -14.17 36.27 0.96
CA PHE A 47 -13.37 35.10 0.69
C PHE A 47 -13.34 34.21 1.93
N THR A 48 -13.42 32.89 1.76
CA THR A 48 -13.26 31.92 2.84
C THR A 48 -11.92 31.19 2.69
N LEU A 49 -11.15 31.15 3.76
CA LEU A 49 -9.87 30.47 3.86
C LEU A 49 -9.91 29.50 5.06
N THR A 50 -9.44 28.28 4.89
CA THR A 50 -9.23 27.36 6.01
C THR A 50 -7.73 27.25 6.29
N ILE A 51 -7.33 27.51 7.51
CA ILE A 51 -5.99 27.22 8.01
C ILE A 51 -6.04 25.82 8.63
N ASP A 52 -5.19 24.96 8.11
CA ASP A 52 -5.01 23.60 8.60
C ASP A 52 -3.50 23.31 8.66
N THR A 53 -2.99 23.14 9.86
CA THR A 53 -1.58 22.86 10.16
C THR A 53 -1.41 21.50 10.86
N THR A 54 -2.52 20.75 10.98
CA THR A 54 -2.57 19.49 11.71
C THR A 54 -2.30 18.31 10.76
N PRO A 55 -1.16 17.60 10.88
CA PRO A 55 -0.93 16.44 10.05
C PRO A 55 -1.95 15.32 10.31
N PRO A 56 -2.33 14.54 9.29
CA PRO A 56 -3.21 13.40 9.46
C PRO A 56 -2.57 12.32 10.34
N VAL A 57 -3.41 11.50 10.97
CA VAL A 57 -2.96 10.34 11.73
C VAL A 57 -2.25 9.33 10.81
N ALA A 58 -1.34 8.53 11.39
CA ALA A 58 -0.66 7.48 10.62
C ALA A 58 -1.68 6.55 9.95
N PRO A 59 -1.55 6.27 8.63
CA PRO A 59 -2.42 5.32 7.97
C PRO A 59 -2.14 3.90 8.46
N VAL A 60 -3.07 2.98 8.20
CA VAL A 60 -2.91 1.56 8.52
C VAL A 60 -2.88 0.75 7.23
N ILE A 61 -1.92 -0.20 7.11
CA ILE A 61 -1.95 -1.29 6.13
C ILE A 61 -2.53 -2.50 6.86
N SER A 62 -3.76 -2.89 6.52
CA SER A 62 -4.52 -3.90 7.26
C SER A 62 -4.28 -5.31 6.75
N SER A 63 -4.20 -5.47 5.43
CA SER A 63 -4.09 -6.75 4.74
C SER A 63 -3.58 -6.57 3.31
N ALA A 64 -3.33 -7.69 2.66
CA ALA A 64 -3.17 -7.74 1.20
C ALA A 64 -4.01 -8.88 0.62
N GLU A 65 -4.32 -8.83 -0.68
CA GLU A 65 -4.85 -9.96 -1.41
C GLU A 65 -3.81 -10.48 -2.40
N GLY A 66 -3.61 -11.78 -2.43
CA GLY A 66 -2.63 -12.41 -3.31
C GLY A 66 -2.84 -13.91 -3.45
N LEU A 67 -2.10 -14.53 -4.37
CA LEU A 67 -2.23 -15.95 -4.66
C LEU A 67 -1.39 -16.81 -3.71
N ILE A 68 -2.02 -17.82 -3.12
CA ILE A 68 -1.36 -18.97 -2.49
C ILE A 68 -1.76 -20.21 -3.30
N GLY A 69 -0.80 -20.83 -3.98
CA GLY A 69 -1.10 -21.84 -4.99
C GLY A 69 -1.91 -21.26 -6.15
N THR A 70 -3.14 -21.74 -6.37
CA THR A 70 -4.07 -21.24 -7.41
C THR A 70 -5.19 -20.37 -6.85
N ASN A 71 -5.25 -20.20 -5.52
CA ASN A 71 -6.35 -19.53 -4.84
C ASN A 71 -5.96 -18.10 -4.45
N LEU A 72 -6.83 -17.13 -4.77
CA LEU A 72 -6.75 -15.78 -4.23
C LEU A 72 -7.14 -15.81 -2.75
N GLN A 73 -6.32 -15.24 -1.89
CA GLN A 73 -6.52 -15.24 -0.44
C GLN A 73 -6.13 -13.89 0.16
N THR A 74 -6.77 -13.57 1.29
CA THR A 74 -6.34 -12.47 2.14
C THR A 74 -5.07 -12.85 2.88
N LEU A 75 -4.05 -12.03 2.73
CA LEU A 75 -2.72 -12.17 3.33
C LEU A 75 -2.61 -11.28 4.55
N SER A 76 -2.16 -11.84 5.65
CA SER A 76 -1.81 -11.09 6.86
C SER A 76 -0.33 -10.71 6.87
N ASN A 77 0.05 -9.86 7.80
CA ASN A 77 1.45 -9.47 8.01
C ASN A 77 2.34 -10.70 8.22
N GLY A 78 3.41 -10.82 7.44
CA GLY A 78 4.35 -11.96 7.46
C GLY A 78 4.00 -13.11 6.52
N SER A 79 2.89 -13.04 5.76
CA SER A 79 2.51 -14.07 4.80
C SER A 79 3.46 -14.18 3.61
N SER A 80 3.48 -15.37 2.97
CA SER A 80 4.13 -15.60 1.68
C SER A 80 3.08 -15.70 0.57
N THR A 81 3.41 -15.25 -0.65
CA THR A 81 2.54 -15.29 -1.82
C THR A 81 3.36 -15.46 -3.09
N LYS A 82 2.79 -16.10 -4.11
CA LYS A 82 3.36 -16.09 -5.46
C LYS A 82 2.89 -14.89 -6.31
N SER A 83 2.05 -14.02 -5.77
CA SER A 83 1.60 -12.82 -6.46
C SER A 83 2.69 -11.76 -6.45
N SER A 84 3.20 -11.37 -7.62
CA SER A 84 4.15 -10.26 -7.76
C SER A 84 3.46 -8.89 -7.65
N ASN A 85 2.14 -8.85 -7.61
CA ASN A 85 1.32 -7.64 -7.50
C ASN A 85 0.16 -7.83 -6.51
N PRO A 86 0.44 -8.14 -5.23
CA PRO A 86 -0.60 -8.27 -4.22
C PRO A 86 -1.31 -6.93 -4.01
N GLU A 87 -2.64 -6.91 -3.92
CA GLU A 87 -3.39 -5.71 -3.60
C GLU A 87 -3.32 -5.43 -2.10
N LEU A 88 -2.66 -4.34 -1.72
CA LEU A 88 -2.62 -3.85 -0.34
C LEU A 88 -3.91 -3.11 -0.01
N SER A 89 -4.46 -3.34 1.17
CA SER A 89 -5.66 -2.67 1.69
C SER A 89 -5.39 -2.02 3.03
N GLY A 90 -6.04 -0.89 3.29
CA GLY A 90 -5.84 -0.19 4.54
C GLY A 90 -6.87 0.90 4.83
N THR A 91 -6.59 1.67 5.88
CA THR A 91 -7.41 2.80 6.31
C THR A 91 -6.57 4.06 6.52
N GLY A 92 -7.22 5.22 6.42
CA GLY A 92 -6.63 6.52 6.63
C GLY A 92 -7.68 7.60 6.73
N GLU A 93 -7.26 8.85 6.84
CA GLU A 93 -8.15 10.00 6.86
C GLU A 93 -8.80 10.21 5.49
N PRO A 94 -10.15 10.30 5.40
CA PRO A 94 -10.84 10.49 4.13
C PRO A 94 -10.32 11.70 3.35
N GLY A 95 -10.02 11.48 2.06
CA GLY A 95 -9.48 12.52 1.18
C GLY A 95 -7.96 12.72 1.26
N ALA A 96 -7.28 12.18 2.27
CA ALA A 96 -5.83 12.24 2.35
C ALA A 96 -5.17 11.41 1.25
N LYS A 97 -4.01 11.84 0.79
CA LYS A 97 -3.16 11.13 -0.17
C LYS A 97 -2.21 10.20 0.58
N ILE A 98 -2.36 8.91 0.36
CA ILE A 98 -1.44 7.90 0.89
C ILE A 98 -0.27 7.73 -0.08
N THR A 99 0.95 7.80 0.42
CA THR A 99 2.16 7.38 -0.30
C THR A 99 2.64 6.06 0.28
N ILE A 100 2.78 5.04 -0.58
CA ILE A 100 3.20 3.69 -0.20
C ILE A 100 4.69 3.52 -0.51
N TYR A 101 5.40 2.90 0.42
CA TYR A 101 6.82 2.59 0.31
C TYR A 101 7.04 1.09 0.43
N ASP A 102 7.97 0.56 -0.35
CA ASP A 102 8.51 -0.80 -0.23
C ASP A 102 10.01 -0.70 0.06
N ASN A 103 10.46 -1.32 1.15
CA ASN A 103 11.86 -1.28 1.59
C ASN A 103 12.45 0.15 1.63
N GLY A 104 11.59 1.15 1.94
CA GLY A 104 11.93 2.58 2.02
C GLY A 104 11.87 3.35 0.70
N GLY A 105 11.72 2.69 -0.44
CA GLY A 105 11.46 3.33 -1.74
C GLY A 105 9.96 3.59 -1.97
N SER A 106 9.58 4.80 -2.42
CA SER A 106 8.18 5.07 -2.80
C SER A 106 7.80 4.28 -4.05
N ILE A 107 6.70 3.52 -3.99
CA ILE A 107 6.19 2.69 -5.08
C ILE A 107 4.87 3.18 -5.67
N GLY A 108 4.24 4.16 -5.05
CA GLY A 108 3.03 4.78 -5.59
C GLY A 108 2.20 5.54 -4.56
N THR A 109 1.07 6.05 -5.02
CA THR A 109 0.15 6.82 -4.19
C THR A 109 -1.30 6.46 -4.49
N VAL A 110 -2.18 6.63 -3.50
CA VAL A 110 -3.63 6.47 -3.62
C VAL A 110 -4.33 7.50 -2.73
N THR A 111 -5.56 7.89 -3.07
CA THR A 111 -6.39 8.76 -2.22
C THR A 111 -7.33 7.90 -1.37
N VAL A 112 -7.43 8.22 -0.09
CA VAL A 112 -8.37 7.57 0.83
C VAL A 112 -9.81 7.89 0.42
N GLN A 113 -10.65 6.86 0.34
CA GLN A 113 -12.05 6.97 -0.03
C GLN A 113 -12.86 7.70 1.09
N PRO A 114 -14.08 8.19 0.80
CA PRO A 114 -14.91 8.85 1.80
C PRO A 114 -15.27 7.97 3.01
N ASP A 115 -15.22 6.64 2.87
CA ASP A 115 -15.44 5.67 3.95
C ASP A 115 -14.19 5.39 4.80
N GLY A 116 -13.07 6.07 4.49
CA GLY A 116 -11.81 5.92 5.21
C GLY A 116 -10.95 4.75 4.74
N THR A 117 -11.32 4.05 3.66
CA THR A 117 -10.57 2.92 3.11
C THR A 117 -9.70 3.31 1.92
N TRP A 118 -8.68 2.52 1.64
CA TRP A 118 -7.87 2.61 0.43
C TRP A 118 -7.36 1.24 0.00
N THR A 119 -7.12 1.06 -1.30
CA THR A 119 -6.43 -0.09 -1.87
C THR A 119 -5.34 0.38 -2.83
N PHE A 120 -4.26 -0.39 -2.94
CA PHE A 120 -3.13 -0.12 -3.81
C PHE A 120 -2.50 -1.41 -4.32
N THR A 121 -2.34 -1.54 -5.63
CA THR A 121 -1.68 -2.68 -6.27
C THR A 121 -0.33 -2.24 -6.83
N PRO A 122 0.81 -2.76 -6.31
CA PRO A 122 2.11 -2.50 -6.90
C PRO A 122 2.21 -3.06 -8.33
N THR A 123 3.03 -2.46 -9.18
CA THR A 123 3.16 -2.88 -10.59
C THR A 123 3.82 -4.25 -10.73
N SER A 124 4.90 -4.51 -10.00
CA SER A 124 5.58 -5.80 -9.95
C SER A 124 6.60 -5.78 -8.82
N LEU A 125 6.51 -6.74 -7.94
CA LEU A 125 7.50 -7.00 -6.89
C LEU A 125 8.43 -8.12 -7.32
N ALA A 126 9.69 -8.05 -6.95
CA ALA A 126 10.66 -9.13 -7.15
C ALA A 126 10.42 -10.27 -6.14
N ASP A 127 10.98 -11.45 -6.38
CA ASP A 127 11.00 -12.49 -5.35
C ASP A 127 11.85 -12.03 -4.15
N GLY A 128 11.35 -12.31 -2.95
CA GLY A 128 12.01 -11.97 -1.70
C GLY A 128 11.12 -11.24 -0.69
N PRO A 129 11.70 -10.76 0.42
CA PRO A 129 10.98 -10.05 1.47
C PRO A 129 10.71 -8.60 1.10
N HIS A 130 9.47 -8.17 1.28
CA HIS A 130 8.99 -6.80 1.10
C HIS A 130 8.49 -6.24 2.43
N LYS A 131 8.91 -5.01 2.74
CA LYS A 131 8.49 -4.29 3.94
C LYS A 131 7.76 -3.01 3.51
N PHE A 132 6.43 -3.04 3.57
CA PHE A 132 5.59 -1.91 3.22
C PHE A 132 5.40 -0.98 4.40
N THR A 133 5.45 0.32 4.14
CA THR A 133 5.01 1.39 5.03
C THR A 133 4.23 2.42 4.21
N ALA A 134 3.45 3.26 4.88
CA ALA A 134 2.66 4.28 4.23
C ALA A 134 2.70 5.60 5.03
N THR A 135 2.62 6.74 4.35
CA THR A 135 2.39 8.05 4.96
C THR A 135 1.12 8.66 4.38
N ALA A 136 0.41 9.47 5.18
CA ALA A 136 -0.74 10.23 4.71
C ALA A 136 -0.38 11.72 4.62
N THR A 137 -0.83 12.38 3.56
CA THR A 137 -0.75 13.84 3.37
C THR A 137 -2.16 14.36 3.13
N ASP A 138 -2.59 15.33 3.91
CA ASP A 138 -3.91 15.96 3.78
C ASP A 138 -4.00 16.93 2.59
N VAL A 139 -5.17 17.55 2.42
CA VAL A 139 -5.42 18.52 1.34
C VAL A 139 -4.69 19.85 1.54
N ALA A 140 -4.29 20.18 2.77
CA ALA A 140 -3.50 21.36 3.11
C ALA A 140 -1.99 21.17 2.87
N GLY A 141 -1.54 19.90 2.70
CA GLY A 141 -0.15 19.54 2.46
C GLY A 141 0.59 19.08 3.72
N ASN A 142 -0.08 18.91 4.87
CA ASN A 142 0.55 18.39 6.08
C ASN A 142 0.73 16.88 5.93
N THR A 143 1.93 16.38 6.24
CA THR A 143 2.24 14.95 6.17
C THR A 143 2.43 14.37 7.55
N GLY A 144 1.68 13.30 7.85
CA GLY A 144 1.72 12.57 9.10
C GLY A 144 2.91 11.61 9.22
N ILE A 145 3.04 10.99 10.39
CA ILE A 145 4.06 9.96 10.65
C ILE A 145 3.76 8.68 9.85
N PRO A 146 4.80 7.87 9.54
CA PRO A 146 4.60 6.61 8.82
C PRO A 146 3.76 5.60 9.60
N SER A 147 3.09 4.70 8.88
CA SER A 147 2.39 3.53 9.41
C SER A 147 3.35 2.55 10.11
N ALA A 148 2.79 1.63 10.89
CA ALA A 148 3.45 0.38 11.20
C ALA A 148 3.80 -0.38 9.90
N SER A 149 4.85 -1.19 9.93
CA SER A 149 5.25 -1.98 8.77
C SER A 149 4.34 -3.19 8.56
N PHE A 150 4.04 -3.46 7.30
CA PHE A 150 3.37 -4.67 6.83
C PHE A 150 4.36 -5.43 5.93
N THR A 151 4.60 -6.71 6.20
CA THR A 151 5.60 -7.50 5.49
C THR A 151 4.95 -8.64 4.70
N LEU A 152 5.46 -8.90 3.51
CA LEU A 152 5.15 -10.07 2.68
C LEU A 152 6.45 -10.66 2.13
N THR A 153 6.42 -11.95 1.81
CA THR A 153 7.46 -12.59 1.01
C THR A 153 6.85 -13.00 -0.32
N VAL A 154 7.36 -12.46 -1.42
CA VAL A 154 6.98 -12.89 -2.77
C VAL A 154 7.90 -14.03 -3.18
N ASP A 155 7.32 -15.14 -3.68
CA ASP A 155 8.05 -16.29 -4.19
C ASP A 155 7.29 -16.86 -5.41
N ASN A 156 7.75 -16.47 -6.58
CA ASN A 156 7.25 -16.91 -7.87
C ASN A 156 8.05 -18.07 -8.45
N THR A 157 9.13 -18.48 -7.76
CA THR A 157 10.07 -19.47 -8.28
C THR A 157 9.52 -20.88 -8.04
N PRO A 158 9.15 -21.65 -9.08
CA PRO A 158 8.75 -23.03 -8.89
C PRO A 158 9.89 -23.87 -8.28
N PRO A 159 9.56 -24.88 -7.44
CA PRO A 159 10.56 -25.82 -6.97
C PRO A 159 11.29 -26.53 -8.12
N ALA A 160 12.52 -26.96 -7.89
CA ALA A 160 13.25 -27.76 -8.85
C ALA A 160 12.48 -29.07 -9.15
N GLN A 161 12.53 -29.51 -10.40
CA GLN A 161 11.93 -30.78 -10.79
C GLN A 161 12.54 -31.91 -9.95
N PRO A 162 11.72 -32.75 -9.27
CA PRO A 162 12.24 -33.91 -8.57
C PRO A 162 12.90 -34.90 -9.52
N ALA A 163 13.91 -35.60 -9.04
CA ALA A 163 14.50 -36.68 -9.81
C ALA A 163 13.48 -37.82 -10.01
N ALA A 164 13.71 -38.66 -11.02
CA ALA A 164 12.88 -39.85 -11.21
C ALA A 164 12.85 -40.68 -9.94
N PRO A 165 11.67 -41.14 -9.49
CA PRO A 165 11.54 -41.90 -8.25
C PRO A 165 12.26 -43.26 -8.35
N ILE A 166 12.82 -43.69 -7.23
CA ILE A 166 13.28 -45.05 -7.05
C ILE A 166 12.06 -45.87 -6.65
N ILE A 167 11.85 -46.98 -7.36
CA ILE A 167 10.76 -47.92 -7.10
C ILE A 167 11.34 -49.13 -6.34
N THR A 168 10.74 -49.51 -5.23
CA THR A 168 11.15 -50.66 -4.45
C THR A 168 10.01 -51.69 -4.39
N ASP A 169 10.36 -52.93 -4.73
CA ASP A 169 9.51 -54.13 -4.63
C ASP A 169 9.81 -54.83 -3.31
N ASP A 170 8.81 -55.09 -2.51
CA ASP A 170 8.93 -55.82 -1.24
C ASP A 170 8.23 -57.21 -1.27
N VAL A 171 7.74 -57.62 -2.46
CA VAL A 171 7.05 -58.91 -2.65
C VAL A 171 7.97 -59.98 -3.22
N ALA A 172 8.07 -61.14 -2.52
CA ALA A 172 8.84 -62.29 -2.99
C ALA A 172 8.28 -62.82 -4.36
N PRO A 173 9.13 -63.42 -5.24
CA PRO A 173 10.49 -63.88 -4.99
C PRO A 173 11.61 -62.87 -5.26
N VAL A 174 11.31 -61.73 -5.84
CA VAL A 174 12.32 -60.68 -6.14
C VAL A 174 11.98 -59.46 -5.32
N THR A 175 12.87 -59.08 -4.41
CA THR A 175 12.72 -57.87 -3.58
C THR A 175 13.86 -56.92 -3.84
N GLY A 176 13.61 -55.60 -3.59
CA GLY A 176 14.61 -54.53 -3.71
C GLY A 176 14.28 -53.52 -4.80
N VAL A 177 15.31 -52.78 -5.26
CA VAL A 177 15.10 -51.71 -6.26
C VAL A 177 14.74 -52.31 -7.63
N VAL A 178 13.65 -51.86 -8.20
CA VAL A 178 13.19 -52.25 -9.55
C VAL A 178 14.06 -51.57 -10.61
N THR A 179 14.89 -52.33 -11.32
CA THR A 179 15.83 -51.81 -12.30
C THR A 179 15.40 -52.00 -13.73
N ASN A 180 14.44 -52.88 -14.00
CA ASN A 180 13.96 -53.24 -15.35
C ASN A 180 12.53 -52.79 -15.66
N GLY A 181 11.91 -51.99 -14.75
CA GLY A 181 10.55 -51.48 -14.92
C GLY A 181 9.43 -52.48 -14.69
N ASN A 182 9.73 -53.73 -14.25
CA ASN A 182 8.74 -54.78 -13.96
C ASN A 182 8.80 -55.16 -12.48
N THR A 183 7.64 -55.30 -11.85
CA THR A 183 7.47 -55.75 -10.50
C THR A 183 6.19 -56.62 -10.38
N ASN A 184 6.16 -57.54 -9.47
CA ASN A 184 4.97 -58.28 -9.08
C ASN A 184 4.29 -57.66 -7.83
N ASP A 185 4.88 -56.60 -7.29
CA ASP A 185 4.30 -55.81 -6.22
C ASP A 185 3.21 -54.88 -6.78
N THR A 186 2.00 -55.01 -6.26
CA THR A 186 0.85 -54.17 -6.67
C THR A 186 0.78 -52.85 -5.88
N THR A 187 1.64 -52.69 -4.84
CA THR A 187 1.72 -51.51 -3.98
C THR A 187 3.19 -51.07 -3.76
N PRO A 188 3.99 -50.96 -4.85
CA PRO A 188 5.41 -50.67 -4.70
C PRO A 188 5.66 -49.31 -4.02
N THR A 189 6.76 -49.23 -3.28
CA THR A 189 7.18 -47.97 -2.64
C THR A 189 7.93 -47.10 -3.63
N PHE A 190 7.51 -45.82 -3.72
CA PHE A 190 8.18 -44.76 -4.48
C PHE A 190 8.95 -43.88 -3.52
N SER A 191 10.22 -43.63 -3.80
CA SER A 191 11.08 -42.76 -2.99
C SER A 191 11.91 -41.84 -3.85
N GLY A 192 12.32 -40.71 -3.31
CA GLY A 192 13.13 -39.71 -4.04
C GLY A 192 13.60 -38.61 -3.10
N THR A 193 14.16 -37.56 -3.70
CA THR A 193 14.61 -36.33 -3.02
C THR A 193 13.91 -35.11 -3.56
N GLY A 194 13.71 -34.13 -2.72
CA GLY A 194 13.13 -32.83 -3.03
C GLY A 194 13.55 -31.78 -2.01
N ASN A 195 13.07 -30.55 -2.11
CA ASN A 195 13.31 -29.55 -1.09
C ASN A 195 12.43 -29.78 0.13
N VAL A 196 12.95 -29.39 1.27
CA VAL A 196 12.19 -29.49 2.53
C VAL A 196 10.95 -28.60 2.46
N GLY A 197 9.79 -29.20 2.68
CA GLY A 197 8.49 -28.50 2.67
C GLY A 197 7.73 -28.59 1.34
N ASP A 198 8.35 -29.06 0.24
CA ASP A 198 7.64 -29.29 -1.03
C ASP A 198 6.64 -30.45 -0.91
N LEU A 199 5.48 -30.29 -1.54
CA LEU A 199 4.50 -31.37 -1.70
C LEU A 199 4.82 -32.14 -2.99
N ILE A 200 5.14 -33.42 -2.85
CA ILE A 200 5.33 -34.32 -3.98
C ILE A 200 4.01 -35.06 -4.28
N THR A 201 3.53 -34.95 -5.50
CA THR A 201 2.34 -35.67 -5.98
C THR A 201 2.73 -36.60 -7.11
N LEU A 202 2.40 -37.88 -6.95
CA LEU A 202 2.62 -38.89 -7.97
C LEU A 202 1.36 -39.06 -8.83
N TYR A 203 1.53 -39.04 -10.15
CA TYR A 203 0.43 -39.20 -11.11
C TYR A 203 0.62 -40.50 -11.90
N LEU A 204 -0.49 -41.18 -12.17
CA LEU A 204 -0.59 -42.24 -13.19
C LEU A 204 -1.14 -41.61 -14.48
N ALA A 205 -0.41 -41.77 -15.57
CA ALA A 205 -0.78 -41.26 -16.93
C ALA A 205 -1.62 -42.27 -17.71
#